data_2d2248b86e511606e69936d113fc839c
#
_entry.id   2d2248b86e511606e69936d113fc839c
#
_cell.length_a   1.000
_cell.length_b   1.000
_cell.length_c   1.000
_cell.angle_alpha   90.00
_cell.angle_beta   90.00
_cell.angle_gamma   90.00
#
_symmetry.space_group_name_H-M   'P 1'
#
loop_
_entity.id
_entity.type
_entity.pdbx_description
1 polymer ?
#
loop_
_entity_poly.entity_id
_entity_poly.type
_entity_poly.pdbx_seq_one_letter_code
_entity_poly.pdbx_strand_id
1 'polypeptide(L)'
;MASALTLSGKHALVTGGGSGIGAAIALALAEQGAAVTICGRRLAELQASASRHGNIHAHVADVTDEDSLRRLYREAQATRGAFNIVVANAGATESAPAEKVSRAAWEYTIGVNLTGAFLSVQPALAAMRERHWGRIVFIASTAGLKGYAYVAPYVAAKHGVIGLTRALATETVTAGITVNALCPGFTETPMLERAVDRIVAATKRDKSETRGALAANNPQARFIKPEEVAAAAVWLCAGDGAAITGQAISISGGETW
;
A
#
# COMPACT_ATOMS: atom_id res chain seq x y z
N MET A 1 3.42 6.26 -30.76
CA MET A 1 4.26 5.08 -30.50
C MET A 1 3.67 4.38 -29.30
N ALA A 2 3.33 3.09 -29.38
CA ALA A 2 2.90 2.33 -28.21
C ALA A 2 4.08 2.32 -27.23
N SER A 3 3.87 2.78 -25.99
CA SER A 3 4.86 2.70 -24.92
C SER A 3 5.23 1.24 -24.72
N ALA A 4 6.52 0.91 -24.75
CA ALA A 4 6.95 -0.46 -24.45
C ALA A 4 6.47 -0.87 -23.06
N LEU A 5 5.88 -2.06 -22.92
CA LEU A 5 5.43 -2.61 -21.64
C LEU A 5 6.63 -2.85 -20.72
N THR A 6 6.86 -1.94 -19.78
CA THR A 6 8.10 -1.89 -18.99
C THR A 6 8.20 -2.99 -17.93
N LEU A 7 7.07 -3.65 -17.58
CA LEU A 7 6.98 -4.71 -16.57
C LEU A 7 6.57 -6.07 -17.15
N SER A 8 6.72 -6.25 -18.46
CA SER A 8 6.45 -7.55 -19.10
C SER A 8 7.32 -8.65 -18.48
N GLY A 9 6.72 -9.82 -18.22
CA GLY A 9 7.37 -10.95 -17.56
C GLY A 9 7.63 -10.81 -16.07
N LYS A 10 7.14 -9.71 -15.43
CA LYS A 10 7.20 -9.54 -13.98
C LYS A 10 5.93 -10.02 -13.33
N HIS A 11 6.05 -10.57 -12.13
CA HIS A 11 4.93 -10.95 -11.27
C HIS A 11 4.89 -10.04 -10.05
N ALA A 12 3.76 -9.36 -9.84
CA ALA A 12 3.55 -8.43 -8.73
C ALA A 12 2.53 -8.99 -7.72
N LEU A 13 2.78 -8.79 -6.43
CA LEU A 13 1.80 -8.93 -5.36
C LEU A 13 1.34 -7.54 -4.92
N VAL A 14 0.04 -7.31 -4.83
CA VAL A 14 -0.55 -6.11 -4.24
C VAL A 14 -1.51 -6.48 -3.12
N THR A 15 -1.14 -6.23 -1.87
CA THR A 15 -2.02 -6.49 -0.73
C THR A 15 -3.07 -5.37 -0.58
N GLY A 16 -4.30 -5.73 -0.18
CA GLY A 16 -5.40 -4.77 -0.17
C GLY A 16 -5.82 -4.32 -1.58
N GLY A 17 -5.58 -5.14 -2.60
CA GLY A 17 -5.81 -4.80 -4.01
C GLY A 17 -7.27 -4.80 -4.48
N GLY A 18 -8.24 -5.03 -3.59
CA GLY A 18 -9.66 -5.04 -3.95
C GLY A 18 -10.30 -3.66 -4.05
N SER A 19 -9.69 -2.59 -3.58
CA SER A 19 -10.27 -1.24 -3.62
C SER A 19 -9.21 -0.13 -3.46
N GLY A 20 -9.61 1.12 -3.74
CA GLY A 20 -8.81 2.32 -3.49
C GLY A 20 -7.44 2.29 -4.13
N ILE A 21 -6.41 2.69 -3.38
CA ILE A 21 -5.01 2.78 -3.84
C ILE A 21 -4.51 1.42 -4.37
N GLY A 22 -4.78 0.32 -3.65
CA GLY A 22 -4.33 -0.99 -4.06
C GLY A 22 -4.91 -1.46 -5.40
N ALA A 23 -6.19 -1.20 -5.65
CA ALA A 23 -6.83 -1.52 -6.92
C ALA A 23 -6.29 -0.66 -8.08
N ALA A 24 -6.02 0.63 -7.83
CA ALA A 24 -5.41 1.52 -8.82
C ALA A 24 -3.98 1.09 -9.17
N ILE A 25 -3.17 0.73 -8.16
CA ILE A 25 -1.80 0.22 -8.39
C ILE A 25 -1.84 -1.10 -9.15
N ALA A 26 -2.74 -2.03 -8.79
CA ALA A 26 -2.86 -3.31 -9.47
C ALA A 26 -3.18 -3.13 -10.96
N LEU A 27 -4.13 -2.25 -11.28
CA LEU A 27 -4.46 -1.92 -12.66
C LEU A 27 -3.26 -1.31 -13.40
N ALA A 28 -2.63 -0.31 -12.83
CA ALA A 28 -1.51 0.38 -13.47
C ALA A 28 -0.31 -0.55 -13.73
N LEU A 29 0.00 -1.47 -12.79
CA LEU A 29 1.06 -2.48 -13.01
C LEU A 29 0.66 -3.48 -14.12
N ALA A 30 -0.61 -3.89 -14.17
CA ALA A 30 -1.11 -4.80 -15.21
C ALA A 30 -1.08 -4.15 -16.60
N GLU A 31 -1.43 -2.87 -16.72
CA GLU A 31 -1.32 -2.07 -17.95
C GLU A 31 0.13 -1.92 -18.43
N GLN A 32 1.12 -2.04 -17.53
CA GLN A 32 2.54 -2.11 -17.88
C GLN A 32 3.03 -3.54 -18.21
N GLY A 33 2.12 -4.49 -18.29
CA GLY A 33 2.41 -5.88 -18.72
C GLY A 33 2.77 -6.84 -17.60
N ALA A 34 2.72 -6.43 -16.32
CA ALA A 34 2.95 -7.35 -15.20
C ALA A 34 1.77 -8.33 -15.05
N ALA A 35 2.05 -9.57 -14.66
CA ALA A 35 1.06 -10.41 -14.00
C ALA A 35 0.88 -9.91 -12.57
N VAL A 36 -0.35 -9.66 -12.12
CA VAL A 36 -0.61 -9.07 -10.81
C VAL A 36 -1.50 -9.99 -9.98
N THR A 37 -1.00 -10.46 -8.87
CA THR A 37 -1.81 -11.11 -7.84
C THR A 37 -2.25 -10.05 -6.83
N ILE A 38 -3.55 -9.89 -6.66
CA ILE A 38 -4.11 -9.04 -5.61
C ILE A 38 -4.63 -9.89 -4.47
N CYS A 39 -4.47 -9.42 -3.23
CA CYS A 39 -5.05 -10.12 -2.09
C CYS A 39 -5.77 -9.19 -1.10
N GLY A 40 -6.63 -9.81 -0.31
CA GLY A 40 -7.44 -9.20 0.74
C GLY A 40 -8.46 -10.19 1.27
N ARG A 41 -9.28 -9.75 2.22
CA ARG A 41 -10.26 -10.63 2.90
C ARG A 41 -11.61 -10.76 2.17
N ARG A 42 -11.95 -9.83 1.30
CA ARG A 42 -13.28 -9.70 0.68
C ARG A 42 -13.23 -10.14 -0.78
N LEU A 43 -13.67 -11.36 -1.03
CA LEU A 43 -13.60 -11.98 -2.37
C LEU A 43 -14.33 -11.15 -3.44
N ALA A 44 -15.52 -10.65 -3.17
CA ALA A 44 -16.30 -9.89 -4.16
C ALA A 44 -15.56 -8.63 -4.64
N GLU A 45 -14.91 -7.89 -3.73
CA GLU A 45 -14.12 -6.72 -4.11
C GLU A 45 -12.87 -7.08 -4.90
N LEU A 46 -12.22 -8.18 -4.53
CA LEU A 46 -11.07 -8.69 -5.28
C LEU A 46 -11.47 -9.10 -6.69
N GLN A 47 -12.60 -9.80 -6.85
CA GLN A 47 -13.12 -10.19 -8.16
C GLN A 47 -13.49 -8.98 -9.02
N ALA A 48 -14.16 -7.98 -8.44
CA ALA A 48 -14.47 -6.73 -9.12
C ALA A 48 -13.21 -5.96 -9.56
N SER A 49 -12.16 -5.98 -8.74
CA SER A 49 -10.87 -5.39 -9.11
C SER A 49 -10.17 -6.20 -10.21
N ALA A 50 -10.17 -7.53 -10.11
CA ALA A 50 -9.52 -8.41 -11.07
C ALA A 50 -10.20 -8.37 -12.46
N SER A 51 -11.52 -8.19 -12.53
CA SER A 51 -12.24 -8.10 -13.81
C SER A 51 -11.86 -6.88 -14.67
N ARG A 52 -11.13 -5.91 -14.10
CA ARG A 52 -10.69 -4.71 -14.82
C ARG A 52 -9.56 -4.96 -15.82
N HIS A 53 -8.79 -6.04 -15.66
CA HIS A 53 -7.68 -6.38 -16.58
C HIS A 53 -7.35 -7.88 -16.49
N GLY A 54 -7.13 -8.53 -17.65
CA GLY A 54 -6.86 -9.98 -17.74
C GLY A 54 -5.61 -10.46 -16.99
N ASN A 55 -4.65 -9.58 -16.70
CA ASN A 55 -3.44 -9.89 -15.95
C ASN A 55 -3.61 -9.77 -14.43
N ILE A 56 -4.79 -9.41 -13.91
CA ILE A 56 -5.04 -9.29 -12.48
C ILE A 56 -5.75 -10.53 -11.96
N HIS A 57 -5.21 -11.14 -10.91
CA HIS A 57 -5.66 -12.40 -10.34
C HIS A 57 -5.99 -12.23 -8.87
N ALA A 58 -7.22 -12.54 -8.49
CA ALA A 58 -7.71 -12.43 -7.11
C ALA A 58 -7.29 -13.63 -6.25
N HIS A 59 -6.85 -13.38 -5.03
CA HIS A 59 -6.56 -14.39 -4.02
C HIS A 59 -7.03 -13.93 -2.64
N VAL A 60 -7.82 -14.74 -1.93
CA VAL A 60 -8.24 -14.39 -0.57
C VAL A 60 -7.10 -14.67 0.40
N ALA A 61 -6.65 -13.62 1.12
CA ALA A 61 -5.66 -13.75 2.17
C ALA A 61 -5.81 -12.64 3.22
N ASP A 62 -5.45 -12.96 4.47
CA ASP A 62 -5.29 -11.98 5.55
C ASP A 62 -3.79 -11.76 5.79
N VAL A 63 -3.34 -10.51 5.72
CA VAL A 63 -1.93 -10.16 5.93
C VAL A 63 -1.47 -10.31 7.38
N THR A 64 -2.40 -10.47 8.33
CA THR A 64 -2.09 -10.72 9.74
C THR A 64 -1.94 -12.21 10.05
N ASP A 65 -2.24 -13.08 9.10
CA ASP A 65 -2.15 -14.54 9.21
C ASP A 65 -1.02 -15.08 8.30
N GLU A 66 0.07 -15.54 8.92
CA GLU A 66 1.22 -16.07 8.20
C GLU A 66 0.88 -17.29 7.33
N ASP A 67 0.01 -18.19 7.80
CA ASP A 67 -0.38 -19.38 7.04
C ASP A 67 -1.22 -19.00 5.83
N SER A 68 -2.05 -17.97 5.96
CA SER A 68 -2.78 -17.38 4.84
C SER A 68 -1.84 -16.82 3.78
N LEU A 69 -0.81 -16.07 4.19
CA LEU A 69 0.20 -15.55 3.27
C LEU A 69 1.05 -16.67 2.66
N ARG A 70 1.46 -17.69 3.43
CA ARG A 70 2.19 -18.85 2.89
C ARG A 70 1.39 -19.58 1.81
N ARG A 71 0.09 -19.78 2.01
CA ARG A 71 -0.80 -20.37 0.98
C ARG A 71 -0.85 -19.50 -0.27
N LEU A 72 -1.07 -18.19 -0.13
CA LEU A 72 -1.07 -17.24 -1.24
C LEU A 72 0.24 -17.33 -2.05
N TYR A 73 1.37 -17.26 -1.38
CA TYR A 73 2.68 -17.32 -2.04
C TYR A 73 2.84 -18.63 -2.81
N ARG A 74 2.58 -19.78 -2.18
CA ARG A 74 2.67 -21.10 -2.82
C ARG A 74 1.78 -21.20 -4.06
N GLU A 75 0.51 -20.82 -3.96
CA GLU A 75 -0.49 -20.99 -5.03
C GLU A 75 -0.26 -20.01 -6.18
N ALA A 76 0.01 -18.75 -5.88
CA ALA A 76 0.28 -17.75 -6.91
C ALA A 76 1.59 -18.02 -7.66
N GLN A 77 2.65 -18.43 -6.94
CA GLN A 77 3.94 -18.70 -7.56
C GLN A 77 3.95 -19.99 -8.39
N ALA A 78 3.14 -20.99 -8.05
CA ALA A 78 3.00 -22.22 -8.83
C ALA A 78 2.46 -21.96 -10.26
N THR A 79 1.69 -20.88 -10.44
CA THR A 79 1.06 -20.56 -11.73
C THR A 79 1.77 -19.43 -12.50
N ARG A 80 2.45 -18.51 -11.81
CA ARG A 80 2.99 -17.27 -12.42
C ARG A 80 4.46 -17.02 -12.08
N GLY A 81 5.12 -17.96 -11.40
CA GLY A 81 6.50 -17.78 -10.92
C GLY A 81 6.58 -16.87 -9.69
N ALA A 82 7.79 -16.73 -9.16
CA ALA A 82 8.04 -15.97 -7.94
C ALA A 82 7.76 -14.47 -8.13
N PHE A 83 7.31 -13.81 -7.05
CA PHE A 83 7.08 -12.38 -7.08
C PHE A 83 8.38 -11.59 -7.27
N ASN A 84 8.35 -10.71 -8.26
CA ASN A 84 9.41 -9.73 -8.55
C ASN A 84 9.11 -8.38 -7.88
N ILE A 85 7.83 -8.08 -7.70
CA ILE A 85 7.33 -6.82 -7.16
C ILE A 85 6.40 -7.16 -5.99
N VAL A 86 6.56 -6.47 -4.85
CA VAL A 86 5.60 -6.54 -3.74
C VAL A 86 5.20 -5.14 -3.34
N VAL A 87 3.89 -4.86 -3.46
CA VAL A 87 3.27 -3.64 -2.95
C VAL A 87 2.49 -3.97 -1.70
N ALA A 88 3.07 -3.64 -0.54
CA ALA A 88 2.44 -3.82 0.77
C ALA A 88 1.52 -2.62 1.05
N ASN A 89 0.25 -2.75 0.61
CA ASN A 89 -0.75 -1.67 0.66
C ASN A 89 -1.87 -1.95 1.67
N ALA A 90 -2.12 -3.20 2.06
CA ALA A 90 -3.18 -3.49 3.03
C ALA A 90 -3.07 -2.61 4.28
N GLY A 91 -4.17 -2.02 4.71
CA GLY A 91 -4.20 -1.12 5.85
C GLY A 91 -5.58 -0.94 6.45
N ALA A 92 -5.60 -0.56 7.71
CA ALA A 92 -6.80 -0.22 8.46
C ALA A 92 -6.49 0.95 9.39
N THR A 93 -7.50 1.75 9.69
CA THR A 93 -7.40 2.83 10.68
C THR A 93 -8.67 2.93 11.49
N GLU A 94 -8.50 3.13 12.79
CA GLU A 94 -9.55 3.48 13.74
C GLU A 94 -9.15 4.80 14.40
N SER A 95 -10.15 5.61 14.77
CA SER A 95 -9.92 6.90 15.40
C SER A 95 -10.51 6.89 16.79
N ALA A 96 -9.70 7.23 17.79
CA ALA A 96 -10.12 7.41 19.18
C ALA A 96 -9.15 8.36 19.90
N PRO A 97 -9.58 9.10 20.93
CA PRO A 97 -8.68 9.75 21.87
C PRO A 97 -7.67 8.73 22.43
N ALA A 98 -6.42 9.14 22.64
CA ALA A 98 -5.36 8.23 23.02
C ALA A 98 -5.66 7.43 24.30
N GLU A 99 -6.30 8.06 25.28
CA GLU A 99 -6.72 7.44 26.57
C GLU A 99 -7.85 6.43 26.41
N LYS A 100 -8.53 6.39 25.25
CA LYS A 100 -9.62 5.45 24.92
C LYS A 100 -9.19 4.35 23.97
N VAL A 101 -7.96 4.36 23.48
CA VAL A 101 -7.43 3.30 22.62
C VAL A 101 -7.25 2.02 23.46
N SER A 102 -8.03 0.99 23.14
CA SER A 102 -7.85 -0.32 23.78
C SER A 102 -6.58 -1.02 23.28
N ARG A 103 -6.04 -1.93 24.08
CA ARG A 103 -4.93 -2.79 23.67
C ARG A 103 -5.27 -3.57 22.38
N ALA A 104 -6.45 -4.10 22.28
CA ALA A 104 -6.88 -4.85 21.09
C ALA A 104 -6.91 -3.95 19.83
N ALA A 105 -7.41 -2.71 19.91
CA ALA A 105 -7.39 -1.75 18.80
C ALA A 105 -5.97 -1.36 18.41
N TRP A 106 -5.07 -1.20 19.39
CA TRP A 106 -3.65 -0.98 19.16
C TRP A 106 -3.04 -2.16 18.41
N GLU A 107 -3.15 -3.38 18.94
CA GLU A 107 -2.57 -4.60 18.36
C GLU A 107 -3.11 -4.88 16.96
N TYR A 108 -4.41 -4.70 16.75
CA TYR A 108 -5.03 -4.83 15.42
C TYR A 108 -4.43 -3.83 14.43
N THR A 109 -4.31 -2.56 14.81
CA THR A 109 -3.79 -1.52 13.91
C THR A 109 -2.32 -1.75 13.58
N ILE A 110 -1.49 -2.09 14.55
CA ILE A 110 -0.08 -2.46 14.34
C ILE A 110 0.00 -3.75 13.50
N GLY A 111 -0.81 -4.76 13.84
CA GLY A 111 -0.87 -6.03 13.14
C GLY A 111 -1.11 -5.87 11.63
N VAL A 112 -2.12 -5.10 11.25
CA VAL A 112 -2.44 -4.92 9.83
C VAL A 112 -1.41 -4.02 9.12
N ASN A 113 -1.07 -2.84 9.71
CA ASN A 113 -0.34 -1.80 8.98
C ASN A 113 1.18 -1.95 9.03
N LEU A 114 1.74 -2.62 10.04
CA LEU A 114 3.19 -2.80 10.19
C LEU A 114 3.60 -4.26 10.09
N THR A 115 3.08 -5.13 10.96
CA THR A 115 3.43 -6.56 10.95
C THR A 115 3.00 -7.20 9.64
N GLY A 116 1.77 -6.97 9.19
CA GLY A 116 1.25 -7.49 7.92
C GLY A 116 1.98 -6.96 6.69
N ALA A 117 2.47 -5.71 6.74
CA ALA A 117 3.32 -5.17 5.69
C ALA A 117 4.66 -5.92 5.60
N PHE A 118 5.30 -6.19 6.75
CA PHE A 118 6.53 -6.98 6.82
C PHE A 118 6.31 -8.42 6.34
N LEU A 119 5.31 -9.11 6.86
CA LEU A 119 4.98 -10.48 6.49
C LEU A 119 4.62 -10.64 5.01
N SER A 120 4.07 -9.59 4.39
CA SER A 120 3.77 -9.57 2.95
C SER A 120 5.03 -9.53 2.08
N VAL A 121 6.14 -9.00 2.59
CA VAL A 121 7.39 -8.81 1.84
C VAL A 121 8.39 -9.94 2.10
N GLN A 122 8.50 -10.38 3.34
CA GLN A 122 9.51 -11.33 3.79
C GLN A 122 9.66 -12.58 2.89
N PRO A 123 8.57 -13.26 2.46
CA PRO A 123 8.71 -14.48 1.65
C PRO A 123 9.24 -14.24 0.23
N ALA A 124 9.20 -12.98 -0.28
CA ALA A 124 9.70 -12.67 -1.61
C ALA A 124 11.23 -12.46 -1.65
N LEU A 125 11.84 -12.09 -0.52
CA LEU A 125 13.23 -11.63 -0.48
C LEU A 125 14.24 -12.66 -0.99
N ALA A 126 14.08 -13.94 -0.66
CA ALA A 126 15.01 -14.99 -1.10
C ALA A 126 15.06 -15.08 -2.64
N ALA A 127 13.90 -15.21 -3.28
CA ALA A 127 13.80 -15.30 -4.73
C ALA A 127 14.22 -14.00 -5.44
N MET A 128 14.01 -12.83 -4.84
CA MET A 128 14.50 -11.56 -5.35
C MET A 128 16.04 -11.49 -5.31
N ARG A 129 16.66 -11.96 -4.20
CA ARG A 129 18.12 -12.03 -4.07
C ARG A 129 18.74 -12.97 -5.11
N GLU A 130 18.21 -14.16 -5.30
CA GLU A 130 18.69 -15.14 -6.29
C GLU A 130 18.65 -14.56 -7.72
N ARG A 131 17.66 -13.73 -8.03
CA ARG A 131 17.49 -13.11 -9.36
C ARG A 131 18.22 -11.79 -9.52
N HIS A 132 18.85 -11.28 -8.47
CA HIS A 132 19.44 -9.95 -8.41
C HIS A 132 18.50 -8.86 -8.93
N TRP A 133 17.20 -9.01 -8.63
CA TRP A 133 16.17 -8.04 -9.01
C TRP A 133 14.94 -8.13 -8.10
N GLY A 134 14.51 -7.02 -7.57
CA GLY A 134 13.28 -6.91 -6.80
C GLY A 134 12.83 -5.46 -6.64
N ARG A 135 11.52 -5.27 -6.48
CA ARG A 135 10.90 -3.96 -6.19
C ARG A 135 9.92 -4.11 -5.05
N ILE A 136 10.16 -3.40 -3.97
CA ILE A 136 9.30 -3.40 -2.79
C ILE A 136 8.80 -1.97 -2.58
N VAL A 137 7.48 -1.82 -2.56
CA VAL A 137 6.82 -0.54 -2.32
C VAL A 137 5.86 -0.69 -1.15
N PHE A 138 6.15 0.00 -0.07
CA PHE A 138 5.22 0.12 1.05
C PHE A 138 4.29 1.31 0.84
N ILE A 139 2.99 1.12 1.02
CA ILE A 139 2.06 2.25 1.11
C ILE A 139 1.98 2.69 2.57
N ALA A 140 2.81 3.68 2.89
CA ALA A 140 2.82 4.34 4.19
C ALA A 140 1.67 5.36 4.29
N SER A 141 1.95 6.60 4.63
CA SER A 141 1.01 7.72 4.72
C SER A 141 1.79 8.98 5.09
N THR A 142 1.23 10.18 4.89
CA THR A 142 1.69 11.40 5.59
C THR A 142 1.72 11.21 7.11
N ALA A 143 0.88 10.29 7.65
CA ALA A 143 0.92 9.86 9.05
C ALA A 143 2.18 9.07 9.45
N GLY A 144 3.04 8.71 8.52
CA GLY A 144 4.39 8.20 8.78
C GLY A 144 5.45 9.30 8.80
N LEU A 145 5.11 10.52 8.39
CA LEU A 145 6.01 11.68 8.31
C LEU A 145 5.69 12.75 9.37
N LYS A 146 4.44 12.81 9.82
CA LYS A 146 3.99 13.72 10.88
C LYS A 146 2.92 13.06 11.77
N GLY A 147 2.60 13.70 12.89
CA GLY A 147 1.52 13.28 13.79
C GLY A 147 0.14 13.72 13.31
N TYR A 148 -0.87 12.92 13.65
CA TYR A 148 -2.29 13.28 13.52
C TYR A 148 -3.02 12.93 14.81
N ALA A 149 -3.91 13.81 15.24
CA ALA A 149 -4.74 13.57 16.43
C ALA A 149 -5.68 12.37 16.21
N TYR A 150 -5.97 11.66 17.29
CA TYR A 150 -6.95 10.56 17.37
C TYR A 150 -6.61 9.30 16.59
N VAL A 151 -5.41 9.16 16.02
CA VAL A 151 -4.98 7.97 15.26
C VAL A 151 -3.58 7.49 15.68
N ALA A 152 -3.26 7.59 16.98
CA ALA A 152 -1.93 7.26 17.51
C ALA A 152 -1.39 5.88 17.09
N PRO A 153 -2.17 4.77 17.12
CA PRO A 153 -1.69 3.47 16.65
C PRO A 153 -1.32 3.46 15.17
N TYR A 154 -2.11 4.16 14.35
CA TYR A 154 -1.88 4.26 12.91
C TYR A 154 -0.62 5.09 12.61
N VAL A 155 -0.43 6.23 13.29
CA VAL A 155 0.78 7.05 13.19
C VAL A 155 2.01 6.22 13.56
N ALA A 156 1.97 5.51 14.68
CA ALA A 156 3.07 4.64 15.12
C ALA A 156 3.39 3.56 14.07
N ALA A 157 2.37 2.88 13.54
CA ALA A 157 2.54 1.85 12.51
C ALA A 157 3.18 2.43 11.23
N LYS A 158 2.71 3.60 10.77
CA LYS A 158 3.20 4.20 9.51
C LYS A 158 4.62 4.78 9.66
N HIS A 159 5.00 5.31 10.83
CA HIS A 159 6.40 5.61 11.14
C HIS A 159 7.25 4.33 11.15
N GLY A 160 6.75 3.25 11.75
CA GLY A 160 7.40 1.94 11.73
C GLY A 160 7.64 1.41 10.32
N VAL A 161 6.68 1.58 9.40
CA VAL A 161 6.83 1.20 7.98
C VAL A 161 7.97 1.98 7.31
N ILE A 162 8.14 3.27 7.60
CA ILE A 162 9.25 4.07 7.07
C ILE A 162 10.59 3.57 7.63
N GLY A 163 10.65 3.26 8.92
CA GLY A 163 11.82 2.62 9.53
C GLY A 163 12.16 1.28 8.86
N LEU A 164 11.15 0.42 8.67
CA LEU A 164 11.27 -0.85 7.97
C LEU A 164 11.76 -0.68 6.52
N THR A 165 11.26 0.31 5.81
CA THR A 165 11.68 0.66 4.44
C THR A 165 13.19 0.91 4.38
N ARG A 166 13.71 1.73 5.28
CA ARG A 166 15.14 2.08 5.34
C ARG A 166 16.01 0.89 5.73
N ALA A 167 15.57 0.09 6.70
CA ALA A 167 16.29 -1.11 7.13
C ALA A 167 16.42 -2.12 5.99
N LEU A 168 15.30 -2.47 5.34
CA LEU A 168 15.31 -3.42 4.22
C LEU A 168 16.08 -2.87 3.00
N ALA A 169 15.99 -1.57 2.71
CA ALA A 169 16.76 -0.95 1.65
C ALA A 169 18.27 -1.14 1.86
N THR A 170 18.75 -0.85 3.08
CA THR A 170 20.17 -1.04 3.45
C THR A 170 20.59 -2.50 3.33
N GLU A 171 19.73 -3.43 3.76
CA GLU A 171 20.02 -4.86 3.75
C GLU A 171 20.05 -5.48 2.35
N THR A 172 19.33 -4.88 1.38
CA THR A 172 19.08 -5.52 0.08
C THR A 172 19.67 -4.79 -1.12
N VAL A 173 20.26 -3.61 -0.94
CA VAL A 173 20.77 -2.75 -2.02
C VAL A 173 21.78 -3.46 -2.93
N THR A 174 22.70 -4.26 -2.36
CA THR A 174 23.71 -5.01 -3.13
C THR A 174 23.12 -6.19 -3.91
N ALA A 175 21.88 -6.57 -3.63
CA ALA A 175 21.18 -7.65 -4.32
C ALA A 175 20.28 -7.14 -5.46
N GLY A 176 20.40 -5.88 -5.89
CA GLY A 176 19.57 -5.30 -6.97
C GLY A 176 18.10 -5.10 -6.60
N ILE A 177 17.80 -5.07 -5.30
CA ILE A 177 16.44 -4.87 -4.78
C ILE A 177 16.30 -3.43 -4.30
N THR A 178 15.25 -2.73 -4.73
CA THR A 178 14.90 -1.42 -4.19
C THR A 178 13.70 -1.52 -3.25
N VAL A 179 13.74 -0.75 -2.17
CA VAL A 179 12.68 -0.72 -1.15
C VAL A 179 12.33 0.73 -0.86
N ASN A 180 11.09 1.13 -1.15
CA ASN A 180 10.63 2.49 -0.96
C ASN A 180 9.25 2.53 -0.29
N ALA A 181 8.93 3.65 0.35
CA ALA A 181 7.62 3.95 0.89
C ALA A 181 6.97 5.11 0.10
N LEU A 182 5.73 4.95 -0.31
CA LEU A 182 4.88 6.05 -0.75
C LEU A 182 4.05 6.52 0.43
N CYS A 183 4.01 7.84 0.63
CA CYS A 183 3.35 8.49 1.75
C CYS A 183 2.18 9.36 1.26
N PRO A 184 1.03 8.76 0.90
CA PRO A 184 -0.12 9.53 0.44
C PRO A 184 -0.71 10.38 1.56
N GLY A 185 -1.23 11.56 1.20
CA GLY A 185 -2.18 12.32 2.00
C GLY A 185 -3.59 11.72 1.93
N PHE A 186 -4.60 12.50 2.33
CA PHE A 186 -5.99 12.05 2.20
C PHE A 186 -6.33 11.75 0.74
N THR A 187 -6.64 10.48 0.47
CA THR A 187 -6.84 9.94 -0.89
C THR A 187 -8.29 9.50 -1.07
N GLU A 188 -8.88 9.76 -2.23
CA GLU A 188 -10.26 9.39 -2.58
C GLU A 188 -10.43 7.86 -2.63
N THR A 189 -10.84 7.29 -1.50
CA THR A 189 -10.95 5.84 -1.29
C THR A 189 -12.13 5.52 -0.37
N PRO A 190 -12.61 4.28 -0.35
CA PRO A 190 -13.59 3.84 0.65
C PRO A 190 -13.11 4.02 2.10
N MET A 191 -11.81 4.07 2.34
CA MET A 191 -11.24 4.36 3.67
C MET A 191 -11.50 5.81 4.07
N LEU A 192 -11.34 6.77 3.15
CA LEU A 192 -11.65 8.18 3.38
C LEU A 192 -13.15 8.36 3.69
N GLU A 193 -14.03 7.74 2.90
CA GLU A 193 -15.47 7.86 3.14
C GLU A 193 -15.86 7.34 4.53
N ARG A 194 -15.33 6.19 4.95
CA ARG A 194 -15.53 5.69 6.32
C ARG A 194 -14.96 6.62 7.39
N ALA A 195 -13.87 7.32 7.13
CA ALA A 195 -13.31 8.30 8.06
C ALA A 195 -14.22 9.54 8.16
N VAL A 196 -14.70 10.05 7.04
CA VAL A 196 -15.68 11.15 6.99
C VAL A 196 -16.95 10.78 7.74
N ASP A 197 -17.54 9.62 7.46
CA ASP A 197 -18.78 9.17 8.11
C ASP A 197 -18.61 9.04 9.64
N ARG A 198 -17.44 8.56 10.11
CA ARG A 198 -17.13 8.50 11.55
C ARG A 198 -17.00 9.89 12.18
N ILE A 199 -16.37 10.86 11.51
CA ILE A 199 -16.24 12.23 12.01
C ILE A 199 -17.61 12.89 12.09
N VAL A 200 -18.44 12.74 11.05
CA VAL A 200 -19.82 13.24 11.03
C VAL A 200 -20.63 12.65 12.21
N ALA A 201 -20.56 11.34 12.41
CA ALA A 201 -21.27 10.69 13.52
C ALA A 201 -20.81 11.18 14.90
N ALA A 202 -19.51 11.43 15.08
CA ALA A 202 -18.93 11.88 16.35
C ALA A 202 -19.15 13.36 16.63
N THR A 203 -19.14 14.21 15.59
CA THR A 203 -19.16 15.69 15.74
C THR A 203 -20.48 16.35 15.36
N LYS A 204 -21.36 15.61 14.67
CA LYS A 204 -22.61 16.11 14.08
C LYS A 204 -22.41 17.25 13.05
N ARG A 205 -21.18 17.41 12.53
CA ARG A 205 -20.89 18.36 11.45
C ARG A 205 -21.49 17.88 10.13
N ASP A 206 -21.72 18.82 9.22
CA ASP A 206 -22.11 18.48 7.85
C ASP A 206 -21.02 17.68 7.13
N LYS A 207 -21.43 16.77 6.24
CA LYS A 207 -20.51 15.88 5.50
C LYS A 207 -19.62 16.66 4.54
N SER A 208 -20.15 17.68 3.87
CA SER A 208 -19.41 18.55 2.94
C SER A 208 -18.37 19.39 3.69
N GLU A 209 -18.77 20.00 4.83
CA GLU A 209 -17.85 20.71 5.70
C GLU A 209 -16.72 19.82 6.20
N THR A 210 -17.04 18.61 6.63
CA THR A 210 -16.05 17.62 7.10
C THR A 210 -15.07 17.24 5.97
N ARG A 211 -15.58 17.00 4.76
CA ARG A 211 -14.72 16.72 3.59
C ARG A 211 -13.83 17.91 3.26
N GLY A 212 -14.37 19.13 3.26
CA GLY A 212 -13.61 20.36 3.03
C GLY A 212 -12.47 20.55 4.04
N ALA A 213 -12.75 20.33 5.33
CA ALA A 213 -11.74 20.40 6.39
C ALA A 213 -10.62 19.35 6.23
N LEU A 214 -10.94 18.13 5.77
CA LEU A 214 -9.92 17.12 5.48
C LEU A 214 -9.13 17.45 4.23
N ALA A 215 -9.77 17.94 3.16
CA ALA A 215 -9.09 18.36 1.93
C ALA A 215 -8.14 19.54 2.15
N ALA A 216 -8.45 20.44 3.09
CA ALA A 216 -7.61 21.59 3.45
C ALA A 216 -6.25 21.23 4.08
N ASN A 217 -6.05 19.96 4.51
CA ASN A 217 -4.71 19.49 4.91
C ASN A 217 -3.75 19.48 3.72
N ASN A 218 -4.24 19.25 2.51
CA ASN A 218 -3.48 19.37 1.28
C ASN A 218 -3.47 20.85 0.83
N PRO A 219 -2.31 21.51 0.69
CA PRO A 219 -2.22 22.89 0.18
C PRO A 219 -2.88 23.12 -1.19
N GLN A 220 -3.06 22.06 -2.00
CA GLN A 220 -3.82 22.13 -3.25
C GLN A 220 -5.35 22.09 -3.03
N ALA A 221 -5.83 22.07 -1.77
CA ALA A 221 -7.23 22.05 -1.36
C ALA A 221 -8.08 20.94 -2.03
N ARG A 222 -7.49 19.78 -2.26
CA ARG A 222 -8.14 18.59 -2.85
C ARG A 222 -7.67 17.29 -2.21
N PHE A 223 -8.40 16.23 -2.41
CA PHE A 223 -7.91 14.89 -2.12
C PHE A 223 -6.94 14.41 -3.21
N ILE A 224 -6.04 13.53 -2.82
CA ILE A 224 -5.19 12.80 -3.76
C ILE A 224 -6.05 11.75 -4.49
N LYS A 225 -5.81 11.55 -5.78
CA LYS A 225 -6.47 10.48 -6.52
C LYS A 225 -5.66 9.18 -6.38
N PRO A 226 -6.30 8.01 -6.27
CA PRO A 226 -5.60 6.72 -6.24
C PRO A 226 -4.62 6.53 -7.39
N GLU A 227 -4.94 7.07 -8.57
CA GLU A 227 -4.13 7.00 -9.79
C GLU A 227 -2.81 7.78 -9.66
N GLU A 228 -2.77 8.87 -8.88
CA GLU A 228 -1.54 9.63 -8.62
C GLU A 228 -0.55 8.80 -7.80
N VAL A 229 -1.06 8.01 -6.83
CA VAL A 229 -0.25 7.07 -6.04
C VAL A 229 0.21 5.89 -6.92
N ALA A 230 -0.68 5.40 -7.79
CA ALA A 230 -0.38 4.30 -8.70
C ALA A 230 0.71 4.67 -9.71
N ALA A 231 0.69 5.88 -10.26
CA ALA A 231 1.73 6.37 -11.17
C ALA A 231 3.12 6.37 -10.50
N ALA A 232 3.21 6.81 -9.24
CA ALA A 232 4.46 6.78 -8.48
C ALA A 232 4.91 5.35 -8.18
N ALA A 233 3.98 4.43 -7.89
CA ALA A 233 4.30 3.02 -7.68
C ALA A 233 4.86 2.36 -8.95
N VAL A 234 4.25 2.62 -10.09
CA VAL A 234 4.75 2.14 -11.39
C VAL A 234 6.15 2.68 -11.67
N TRP A 235 6.37 3.98 -11.50
CA TRP A 235 7.68 4.59 -11.68
C TRP A 235 8.77 3.95 -10.82
N LEU A 236 8.50 3.68 -9.54
CA LEU A 236 9.45 2.99 -8.64
C LEU A 236 9.70 1.53 -9.04
N CYS A 237 8.75 0.88 -9.68
CA CYS A 237 8.88 -0.51 -10.14
C CYS A 237 9.56 -0.63 -11.51
N ALA A 238 9.47 0.41 -12.35
CA ALA A 238 10.07 0.45 -13.68
C ALA A 238 11.60 0.64 -13.61
N GLY A 239 12.27 0.51 -14.78
CA GLY A 239 13.73 0.68 -14.89
C GLY A 239 14.24 2.04 -14.42
N ASP A 240 13.46 3.09 -14.65
CA ASP A 240 13.82 4.49 -14.30
C ASP A 240 13.88 4.73 -12.79
N GLY A 241 13.23 3.88 -11.97
CA GLY A 241 13.28 3.93 -10.51
C GLY A 241 14.44 3.15 -9.87
N ALA A 242 15.33 2.55 -10.66
CA ALA A 242 16.34 1.62 -10.14
C ALA A 242 17.37 2.25 -9.17
N ALA A 243 17.62 3.54 -9.26
CA ALA A 243 18.51 4.26 -8.35
C ALA A 243 17.84 4.75 -7.06
N ILE A 244 16.52 4.58 -6.94
CA ILE A 244 15.73 5.07 -5.80
C ILE A 244 15.51 3.93 -4.82
N THR A 245 16.10 4.02 -3.62
CA THR A 245 15.88 3.05 -2.52
C THR A 245 15.98 3.73 -1.17
N GLY A 246 15.27 3.22 -0.16
CA GLY A 246 15.23 3.75 1.19
C GLY A 246 14.42 5.04 1.36
N GLN A 247 13.70 5.48 0.32
CA GLN A 247 13.00 6.75 0.33
C GLN A 247 11.57 6.64 0.87
N ALA A 248 11.13 7.71 1.55
CA ALA A 248 9.75 7.94 1.93
C ALA A 248 9.22 9.12 1.10
N ILE A 249 8.50 8.82 0.02
CA ILE A 249 8.09 9.79 -0.99
C ILE A 249 6.68 10.28 -0.68
N SER A 250 6.55 11.57 -0.36
CA SER A 250 5.27 12.21 -0.10
C SER A 250 4.46 12.41 -1.39
N ILE A 251 3.19 11.99 -1.37
CA ILE A 251 2.20 12.24 -2.42
C ILE A 251 1.02 12.94 -1.76
N SER A 252 1.19 14.21 -1.43
CA SER A 252 0.30 14.92 -0.51
C SER A 252 -0.06 16.34 -0.97
N GLY A 253 0.38 16.76 -2.17
CA GLY A 253 0.16 18.11 -2.65
C GLY A 253 0.86 19.20 -1.83
N GLY A 254 1.95 18.83 -1.11
CA GLY A 254 2.72 19.75 -0.27
C GLY A 254 2.34 19.72 1.21
N GLU A 255 1.50 18.78 1.68
CA GLU A 255 1.17 18.61 3.10
C GLU A 255 2.40 18.21 3.93
N THR A 256 3.31 17.41 3.33
CA THR A 256 4.58 16.97 3.92
C THR A 256 5.67 16.94 2.85
N TRP A 257 6.93 17.07 3.27
CA TRP A 257 8.16 16.95 2.46
C TRP A 257 9.23 16.18 3.19
#